data_42f7c28f12fb01de720278ecee81f6f4
#
_entry.id   42f7c28f12fb01de720278ecee81f6f4
#
_cell.length_a   1.000
_cell.length_b   1.000
_cell.length_c   1.000
_cell.angle_alpha   90.00
_cell.angle_beta   90.00
_cell.angle_gamma   90.00
#
_symmetry.space_group_name_H-M   'P 1'
#
loop_
_entity.id
_entity.type
_entity.pdbx_description
1 polymer ?
#
loop_
_entity_poly.entity_id
_entity_poly.type
_entity_poly.pdbx_seq_one_letter_code
_entity_poly.pdbx_strand_id
1 'polypeptide(L)'
;FRLFEGNNFTVGIDYKNWGGHAWNQMNDGSADQEIIDKSVNEVAGYVIMQQDFFNKLGVNAGVRYEHNSSFGGAWVPQAGLTYRPVEGNVWKASLSKGFRGPNIRELYMFKPKNPDLKPENMMNYEISVGQSFLDGRLSAEVTAFYIDGKDMIRTAMIDGNPLNVNTGEFTNKGVEAELKYQILQNLSFTTNYSFLDQSDPIAGAPKHKF
;
A
#
# COMPACT_ATOMS: atom_id res chain seq x y z
N PHE A 1 22.13 7.58 -8.34
CA PHE A 1 23.14 8.63 -8.56
C PHE A 1 23.39 9.37 -7.28
N ARG A 2 24.65 9.78 -7.04
CA ARG A 2 25.03 10.68 -5.92
C ARG A 2 25.45 12.02 -6.54
N LEU A 3 24.77 13.10 -6.16
CA LEU A 3 25.10 14.46 -6.62
C LEU A 3 25.98 15.18 -5.61
N PHE A 4 25.84 14.88 -4.33
CA PHE A 4 26.62 15.42 -3.21
C PHE A 4 26.62 14.45 -2.02
N GLU A 5 27.36 14.75 -0.96
CA GLU A 5 27.51 13.87 0.20
C GLU A 5 26.17 13.62 0.90
N GLY A 6 25.94 12.37 1.32
CA GLY A 6 24.70 11.95 1.97
C GLY A 6 23.48 11.82 1.05
N ASN A 7 23.66 12.09 -0.25
CA ASN A 7 22.56 12.07 -1.23
C ASN A 7 22.56 10.79 -2.05
N ASN A 8 21.34 10.29 -2.35
CA ASN A 8 21.12 9.21 -3.29
C ASN A 8 19.86 9.47 -4.12
N PHE A 9 19.98 9.40 -5.44
CA PHE A 9 18.86 9.46 -6.38
C PHE A 9 18.69 8.12 -7.09
N THR A 10 17.44 7.67 -7.12
CA THR A 10 17.03 6.51 -7.91
C THR A 10 15.97 6.95 -8.91
N VAL A 11 16.17 6.60 -10.17
CA VAL A 11 15.22 6.86 -11.27
C VAL A 11 14.97 5.54 -11.97
N GLY A 12 13.75 5.29 -12.35
CA GLY A 12 13.41 4.08 -13.10
C GLY A 12 12.18 4.24 -13.97
N ILE A 13 12.07 3.32 -14.92
CA ILE A 13 10.93 3.18 -15.82
C ILE A 13 10.53 1.71 -15.82
N ASP A 14 9.24 1.45 -15.73
CA ASP A 14 8.65 0.12 -15.83
C ASP A 14 7.69 0.04 -17.00
N TYR A 15 7.68 -1.09 -17.66
CA TYR A 15 6.67 -1.45 -18.65
C TYR A 15 6.16 -2.85 -18.39
N LYS A 16 4.83 -3.01 -18.41
CA LYS A 16 4.17 -4.31 -18.33
C LYS A 16 3.10 -4.41 -19.42
N ASN A 17 2.99 -5.59 -19.99
CA ASN A 17 1.85 -5.99 -20.80
C ASN A 17 1.25 -7.26 -20.21
N TRP A 18 -0.05 -7.25 -19.99
CA TRP A 18 -0.78 -8.40 -19.47
C TRP A 18 -2.20 -8.40 -20.02
N GLY A 19 -2.89 -9.52 -19.90
CA GLY A 19 -4.24 -9.62 -20.43
C GLY A 19 -4.99 -10.83 -19.90
N GLY A 20 -6.22 -10.98 -20.38
CA GLY A 20 -7.06 -12.12 -20.06
C GLY A 20 -8.07 -12.39 -21.16
N HIS A 21 -8.25 -13.67 -21.44
CA HIS A 21 -9.30 -14.20 -22.27
C HIS A 21 -10.19 -15.11 -21.42
N ALA A 22 -11.50 -14.87 -21.43
CA ALA A 22 -12.46 -15.68 -20.70
C ALA A 22 -13.69 -15.98 -21.55
N TRP A 23 -14.21 -17.20 -21.43
CA TRP A 23 -15.39 -17.66 -22.12
C TRP A 23 -16.26 -18.55 -21.20
N ASN A 24 -17.55 -18.61 -21.48
CA ASN A 24 -18.45 -19.59 -20.89
C ASN A 24 -18.46 -20.83 -21.77
N GLN A 25 -18.16 -21.98 -21.20
CA GLN A 25 -18.34 -23.25 -21.87
C GLN A 25 -19.82 -23.64 -21.80
N MET A 26 -20.43 -23.89 -22.97
CA MET A 26 -21.83 -24.26 -23.07
C MET A 26 -21.97 -25.77 -23.05
N ASN A 27 -22.77 -26.30 -22.10
CA ASN A 27 -22.95 -27.74 -21.92
C ASN A 27 -24.09 -28.32 -22.79
N ASP A 28 -24.76 -27.49 -23.57
CA ASP A 28 -25.88 -27.86 -24.45
C ASP A 28 -25.46 -28.14 -25.89
N GLY A 29 -24.13 -28.13 -26.16
CA GLY A 29 -23.58 -28.35 -27.52
C GLY A 29 -23.56 -27.11 -28.40
N SER A 30 -23.98 -25.93 -27.89
CA SER A 30 -23.79 -24.65 -28.58
C SER A 30 -22.34 -24.18 -28.50
N ALA A 31 -21.98 -23.23 -29.36
CA ALA A 31 -20.64 -22.64 -29.34
C ALA A 31 -20.36 -21.92 -28.02
N ASP A 32 -19.13 -22.02 -27.52
CA ASP A 32 -18.68 -21.30 -26.35
C ASP A 32 -18.88 -19.78 -26.53
N GLN A 33 -19.40 -19.15 -25.49
CA GLN A 33 -19.63 -17.71 -25.51
C GLN A 33 -18.41 -16.95 -24.94
N GLU A 34 -17.76 -16.18 -25.79
CA GLU A 34 -16.71 -15.27 -25.33
C GLU A 34 -17.29 -14.20 -24.40
N ILE A 35 -16.69 -14.06 -23.22
CA ILE A 35 -17.02 -13.02 -22.24
C ILE A 35 -16.16 -11.80 -22.46
N ILE A 36 -14.84 -12.02 -22.64
CA ILE A 36 -13.85 -10.98 -22.81
C ILE A 36 -12.55 -11.51 -23.42
N ASP A 37 -11.97 -10.71 -24.29
CA ASP A 37 -10.57 -10.77 -24.71
C ASP A 37 -9.97 -9.35 -24.61
N LYS A 38 -9.06 -9.15 -23.65
CA LYS A 38 -8.46 -7.83 -23.35
C LYS A 38 -6.98 -7.94 -23.03
N SER A 39 -6.22 -7.00 -23.59
CA SER A 39 -4.82 -6.74 -23.24
C SER A 39 -4.70 -5.35 -22.63
N VAL A 40 -3.82 -5.23 -21.63
CA VAL A 40 -3.57 -4.02 -20.86
C VAL A 40 -2.09 -3.70 -20.92
N ASN A 41 -1.77 -2.44 -21.20
CA ASN A 41 -0.43 -1.90 -21.15
C ASN A 41 -0.29 -0.96 -19.95
N GLU A 42 0.78 -1.12 -19.21
CA GLU A 42 1.17 -0.26 -18.10
C GLU A 42 2.56 0.32 -18.37
N VAL A 43 2.67 1.62 -18.22
CA VAL A 43 3.96 2.35 -18.29
C VAL A 43 4.06 3.19 -17.02
N ALA A 44 5.19 3.12 -16.34
CA ALA A 44 5.44 3.95 -15.18
C ALA A 44 6.86 4.53 -15.19
N GLY A 45 6.98 5.73 -14.62
CA GLY A 45 8.25 6.36 -14.32
C GLY A 45 8.28 6.82 -12.87
N TYR A 46 9.45 6.75 -12.24
CA TYR A 46 9.60 7.16 -10.85
C TYR A 46 10.94 7.82 -10.58
N VAL A 47 10.94 8.67 -9.57
CA VAL A 47 12.14 9.25 -8.97
C VAL A 47 12.04 9.17 -7.45
N ILE A 48 13.12 8.77 -6.80
CA ILE A 48 13.26 8.73 -5.35
C ILE A 48 14.53 9.47 -4.99
N MET A 49 14.46 10.36 -4.03
CA MET A 49 15.56 11.07 -3.42
C MET A 49 15.69 10.67 -1.96
N GLN A 50 16.90 10.43 -1.53
CA GLN A 50 17.27 10.23 -0.14
C GLN A 50 18.39 11.20 0.20
N GLN A 51 18.33 11.83 1.37
CA GLN A 51 19.33 12.74 1.86
C GLN A 51 19.54 12.54 3.36
N ASP A 52 20.77 12.32 3.75
CA ASP A 52 21.19 12.30 5.14
C ASP A 52 21.95 13.60 5.50
N PHE A 53 21.58 14.18 6.63
CA PHE A 53 22.19 15.39 7.20
C PHE A 53 22.80 15.06 8.56
N PHE A 54 24.11 15.32 8.70
CA PHE A 54 24.86 15.25 9.97
C PHE A 54 24.68 13.91 10.72
N ASN A 55 24.41 12.81 10.02
CA ASN A 55 24.11 11.48 10.57
C ASN A 55 22.93 11.45 11.57
N LYS A 56 22.17 12.54 11.68
CA LYS A 56 21.04 12.68 12.62
C LYS A 56 19.70 12.77 11.93
N LEU A 57 19.65 13.37 10.76
CA LEU A 57 18.43 13.63 10.04
C LEU A 57 18.48 12.97 8.67
N GLY A 58 17.60 12.02 8.40
CA GLY A 58 17.39 11.42 7.08
C GLY A 58 16.05 11.87 6.51
N VAL A 59 16.07 12.30 5.26
CA VAL A 59 14.85 12.66 4.50
C VAL A 59 14.80 11.78 3.27
N ASN A 60 13.64 11.22 2.98
CA ASN A 60 13.39 10.60 1.69
C ASN A 60 12.10 11.17 1.10
N ALA A 61 12.09 11.34 -0.22
CA ALA A 61 10.91 11.75 -0.96
C ALA A 61 10.93 11.05 -2.32
N GLY A 62 9.77 10.69 -2.80
CA GLY A 62 9.65 10.03 -4.10
C GLY A 62 8.29 10.24 -4.71
N VAL A 63 8.24 10.10 -6.01
CA VAL A 63 6.99 10.09 -6.76
C VAL A 63 7.10 9.11 -7.91
N ARG A 64 6.03 8.35 -8.11
CA ARG A 64 5.80 7.49 -9.26
C ARG A 64 4.56 7.98 -9.98
N TYR A 65 4.64 8.05 -11.29
CA TYR A 65 3.49 8.19 -12.17
C TYR A 65 3.33 6.91 -12.96
N GLU A 66 2.15 6.33 -12.94
CA GLU A 66 1.81 5.15 -13.72
C GLU A 66 0.64 5.46 -14.64
N HIS A 67 0.72 5.03 -15.88
CA HIS A 67 -0.35 5.08 -16.86
C HIS A 67 -0.73 3.67 -17.28
N ASN A 68 -2.01 3.36 -17.13
CA ASN A 68 -2.59 2.07 -17.51
C ASN A 68 -3.65 2.31 -18.59
N SER A 69 -3.63 1.50 -19.64
CA SER A 69 -4.54 1.65 -20.79
C SER A 69 -6.02 1.40 -20.47
N SER A 70 -6.33 0.83 -19.30
CA SER A 70 -7.72 0.52 -18.90
C SER A 70 -8.36 1.60 -18.02
N PHE A 71 -7.58 2.24 -17.11
CA PHE A 71 -8.12 3.17 -16.13
C PHE A 71 -7.42 4.53 -16.08
N GLY A 72 -6.41 4.75 -16.95
CA GLY A 72 -5.69 6.03 -17.03
C GLY A 72 -4.52 6.15 -16.06
N GLY A 73 -4.24 7.38 -15.60
CA GLY A 73 -3.05 7.71 -14.82
C GLY A 73 -3.27 7.72 -13.31
N ALA A 74 -2.22 7.33 -12.56
CA ALA A 74 -2.18 7.42 -11.10
C ALA A 74 -0.85 8.03 -10.63
N TRP A 75 -0.92 9.00 -9.70
CA TRP A 75 0.23 9.55 -9.01
C TRP A 75 0.39 8.92 -7.64
N VAL A 76 1.61 8.49 -7.31
CA VAL A 76 1.97 7.78 -6.09
C VAL A 76 3.13 8.50 -5.40
N PRO A 77 2.85 9.58 -4.65
CA PRO A 77 3.85 10.27 -3.85
C PRO A 77 4.16 9.51 -2.57
N GLN A 78 5.40 9.65 -2.09
CA GLN A 78 5.84 9.21 -0.77
C GLN A 78 6.84 10.20 -0.18
N ALA A 79 6.85 10.34 1.14
CA ALA A 79 7.86 11.08 1.87
C ALA A 79 8.09 10.45 3.25
N GLY A 80 9.31 10.56 3.75
CA GLY A 80 9.69 10.06 5.06
C GLY A 80 10.78 10.92 5.70
N LEU A 81 10.73 10.95 7.01
CA LEU A 81 11.68 11.64 7.88
C LEU A 81 12.19 10.64 8.92
N THR A 82 13.48 10.62 9.13
CA THR A 82 14.11 9.89 10.24
C THR A 82 14.98 10.85 11.04
N TYR A 83 14.77 10.89 12.35
CA TYR A 83 15.55 11.75 13.25
C TYR A 83 16.17 10.93 14.37
N ARG A 84 17.47 11.11 14.58
CA ARG A 84 18.29 10.42 15.59
C ARG A 84 18.88 11.45 16.55
N PRO A 85 18.11 11.90 17.57
CA PRO A 85 18.57 12.95 18.49
C PRO A 85 19.78 12.54 19.33
N VAL A 86 19.75 11.31 19.83
CA VAL A 86 20.79 10.70 20.66
C VAL A 86 21.00 9.24 20.25
N GLU A 87 22.07 8.64 20.73
CA GLU A 87 22.39 7.24 20.47
C GLU A 87 21.23 6.32 20.95
N GLY A 88 20.92 5.33 20.15
CA GLY A 88 19.84 4.38 20.41
C GLY A 88 18.43 4.91 20.25
N ASN A 89 18.23 6.23 20.04
CA ASN A 89 16.89 6.82 19.87
C ASN A 89 16.63 7.18 18.41
N VAL A 90 15.51 6.73 17.86
CA VAL A 90 15.11 6.96 16.46
C VAL A 90 13.63 7.34 16.39
N TRP A 91 13.37 8.47 15.77
CA TRP A 91 12.02 8.92 15.41
C TRP A 91 11.85 8.78 13.91
N LYS A 92 10.71 8.27 13.47
CA LYS A 92 10.37 8.19 12.05
C LYS A 92 8.98 8.77 11.85
N ALA A 93 8.80 9.45 10.73
CA ALA A 93 7.49 9.86 10.24
C ALA A 93 7.42 9.57 8.75
N SER A 94 6.32 9.05 8.28
CA SER A 94 6.13 8.78 6.86
C SER A 94 4.71 9.07 6.40
N LEU A 95 4.62 9.43 5.13
CA LEU A 95 3.38 9.46 4.39
C LEU A 95 3.60 8.78 3.04
N SER A 96 2.62 8.01 2.60
CA SER A 96 2.65 7.37 1.28
C SER A 96 1.26 7.22 0.72
N LYS A 97 1.16 7.38 -0.60
CA LYS A 97 -0.04 7.03 -1.34
C LYS A 97 0.16 5.65 -1.96
N GLY A 98 -0.83 4.78 -1.82
CA GLY A 98 -1.01 3.57 -2.61
C GLY A 98 -2.23 3.69 -3.51
N PHE A 99 -2.28 2.88 -4.57
CA PHE A 99 -3.48 2.71 -5.36
C PHE A 99 -3.62 1.26 -5.82
N ARG A 100 -4.84 0.85 -6.14
CA ARG A 100 -5.14 -0.41 -6.81
C ARG A 100 -5.99 -0.13 -8.04
N GLY A 101 -5.45 -0.44 -9.22
CA GLY A 101 -6.24 -0.37 -10.45
C GLY A 101 -7.34 -1.44 -10.47
N PRO A 102 -8.50 -1.16 -11.07
CA PRO A 102 -9.51 -2.17 -11.30
C PRO A 102 -8.96 -3.26 -12.22
N ASN A 103 -9.24 -4.50 -11.91
CA ASN A 103 -8.85 -5.62 -12.74
C ASN A 103 -9.84 -5.87 -13.90
N ILE A 104 -9.43 -6.67 -14.88
CA ILE A 104 -10.26 -7.00 -16.06
C ILE A 104 -11.62 -7.59 -15.65
N ARG A 105 -11.65 -8.40 -14.59
CA ARG A 105 -12.89 -9.00 -14.09
C ARG A 105 -13.86 -7.95 -13.56
N GLU A 106 -13.36 -6.98 -12.79
CA GLU A 106 -14.16 -5.89 -12.22
C GLU A 106 -14.73 -4.96 -13.30
N LEU A 107 -13.94 -4.69 -14.35
CA LEU A 107 -14.34 -3.81 -15.46
C LEU A 107 -15.34 -4.47 -16.41
N TYR A 108 -15.18 -5.77 -16.72
CA TYR A 108 -15.80 -6.34 -17.91
C TYR A 108 -16.54 -7.66 -17.72
N MET A 109 -16.26 -8.45 -16.69
CA MET A 109 -16.84 -9.80 -16.57
C MET A 109 -18.24 -9.83 -15.95
N PHE A 110 -18.59 -8.84 -15.13
CA PHE A 110 -19.93 -8.75 -14.55
C PHE A 110 -20.86 -7.94 -15.46
N LYS A 111 -22.15 -8.28 -15.47
CA LYS A 111 -23.18 -7.55 -16.22
C LYS A 111 -24.13 -6.87 -15.22
N PRO A 112 -24.35 -5.54 -15.35
CA PRO A 112 -23.79 -4.63 -16.35
C PRO A 112 -22.29 -4.39 -16.15
N LYS A 113 -21.57 -4.15 -17.26
CA LYS A 113 -20.14 -3.80 -17.23
C LYS A 113 -19.95 -2.33 -16.79
N ASN A 114 -18.86 -2.05 -16.08
CA ASN A 114 -18.47 -0.68 -15.79
C ASN A 114 -17.01 -0.44 -16.21
N PRO A 115 -16.77 -0.03 -17.47
CA PRO A 115 -15.42 0.29 -17.94
C PRO A 115 -14.86 1.60 -17.38
N ASP A 116 -15.68 2.42 -16.72
CA ASP A 116 -15.31 3.74 -16.18
C ASP A 116 -14.83 3.68 -14.72
N LEU A 117 -14.60 2.48 -14.18
CA LEU A 117 -14.03 2.31 -12.86
C LEU A 117 -12.67 2.99 -12.77
N LYS A 118 -12.48 3.74 -11.69
CA LYS A 118 -11.24 4.43 -11.35
C LYS A 118 -10.41 3.58 -10.39
N PRO A 119 -9.09 3.85 -10.28
CA PRO A 119 -8.27 3.25 -9.25
C PRO A 119 -8.77 3.60 -7.84
N GLU A 120 -8.76 2.60 -6.96
CA GLU A 120 -8.86 2.80 -5.52
C GLU A 120 -7.62 3.53 -5.02
N ASN A 121 -7.78 4.43 -4.08
CA ASN A 121 -6.71 5.23 -3.53
C ASN A 121 -6.60 5.02 -2.02
N MET A 122 -5.38 5.02 -1.51
CA MET A 122 -5.11 4.87 -0.09
C MET A 122 -3.96 5.80 0.31
N MET A 123 -4.18 6.60 1.36
CA MET A 123 -3.12 7.39 2.01
C MET A 123 -2.78 6.73 3.34
N ASN A 124 -1.50 6.50 3.56
CA ASN A 124 -0.95 6.00 4.81
C ASN A 124 -0.08 7.07 5.47
N TYR A 125 -0.29 7.26 6.77
CA TYR A 125 0.46 8.16 7.64
C TYR A 125 0.95 7.36 8.84
N GLU A 126 2.25 7.44 9.12
CA GLU A 126 2.86 6.73 10.23
C GLU A 126 3.81 7.64 11.00
N ILE A 127 3.85 7.45 12.30
CA ILE A 127 4.87 8.00 13.19
C ILE A 127 5.34 6.90 14.12
N SER A 128 6.65 6.75 14.27
CA SER A 128 7.21 5.79 15.21
C SER A 128 8.33 6.40 16.04
N VAL A 129 8.50 5.84 17.23
CA VAL A 129 9.63 6.10 18.11
C VAL A 129 10.23 4.77 18.57
N GLY A 130 11.51 4.62 18.33
CA GLY A 130 12.30 3.48 18.79
C GLY A 130 13.38 3.91 19.76
N GLN A 131 13.63 3.08 20.76
CA GLN A 131 14.72 3.27 21.72
C GLN A 131 15.45 1.96 21.98
N SER A 132 16.76 2.00 21.88
CA SER A 132 17.65 0.91 22.30
C SER A 132 18.26 1.21 23.67
N PHE A 133 18.35 0.18 24.49
CA PHE A 133 18.90 0.19 25.84
C PHE A 133 19.92 -0.95 26.00
N LEU A 134 20.71 -0.92 27.08
CA LEU A 134 21.62 -2.00 27.44
C LEU A 134 22.60 -2.36 26.30
N ASP A 135 23.21 -1.34 25.69
CA ASP A 135 24.15 -1.50 24.56
C ASP A 135 23.52 -2.27 23.38
N GLY A 136 22.22 -1.97 23.09
CA GLY A 136 21.48 -2.59 21.99
C GLY A 136 20.85 -3.95 22.31
N ARG A 137 21.05 -4.48 23.51
CA ARG A 137 20.44 -5.77 23.92
C ARG A 137 18.93 -5.71 24.14
N LEU A 138 18.41 -4.55 24.48
CA LEU A 138 16.97 -4.31 24.61
C LEU A 138 16.57 -3.22 23.63
N SER A 139 15.55 -3.44 22.82
CA SER A 139 14.94 -2.42 21.97
C SER A 139 13.44 -2.44 22.10
N ALA A 140 12.86 -1.25 22.09
CA ALA A 140 11.41 -1.05 22.03
C ALA A 140 11.08 -0.06 20.91
N GLU A 141 10.03 -0.33 20.14
CA GLU A 141 9.48 0.59 19.14
C GLU A 141 7.96 0.67 19.30
N VAL A 142 7.43 1.88 19.19
CA VAL A 142 5.98 2.13 19.14
C VAL A 142 5.69 2.90 17.87
N THR A 143 4.70 2.45 17.12
CA THR A 143 4.24 3.04 15.87
C THR A 143 2.76 3.36 15.98
N ALA A 144 2.35 4.58 15.64
CA ALA A 144 0.97 4.95 15.40
C ALA A 144 0.76 5.15 13.92
N PHE A 145 -0.36 4.66 13.40
CA PHE A 145 -0.68 4.77 11.98
C PHE A 145 -2.14 5.19 11.75
N TYR A 146 -2.35 5.83 10.59
CA TYR A 146 -3.64 6.22 10.09
C TYR A 146 -3.69 5.97 8.58
N ILE A 147 -4.68 5.19 8.12
CA ILE A 147 -4.89 4.83 6.74
C ILE A 147 -6.27 5.33 6.31
N ASP A 148 -6.31 6.14 5.24
CA ASP A 148 -7.54 6.66 4.64
C ASP A 148 -7.67 6.12 3.21
N GLY A 149 -8.69 5.30 2.97
CA GLY A 149 -8.98 4.67 1.69
C GLY A 149 -10.22 5.28 1.04
N LYS A 150 -10.12 5.62 -0.26
CA LYS A 150 -11.19 6.23 -1.05
C LYS A 150 -11.34 5.57 -2.40
N ASP A 151 -12.50 5.79 -3.00
CA ASP A 151 -12.84 5.22 -4.31
C ASP A 151 -12.81 3.69 -4.34
N MET A 152 -13.05 3.03 -3.20
CA MET A 152 -13.03 1.57 -3.13
C MET A 152 -14.10 0.99 -4.05
N ILE A 153 -13.71 -0.01 -4.83
CA ILE A 153 -14.62 -0.68 -5.77
C ILE A 153 -15.51 -1.63 -4.98
N ARG A 154 -16.81 -1.35 -5.01
CA ARG A 154 -17.83 -2.18 -4.37
C ARG A 154 -18.96 -2.44 -5.32
N THR A 155 -19.61 -3.59 -5.18
CA THR A 155 -20.85 -3.89 -5.90
C THR A 155 -22.01 -3.20 -5.20
N ALA A 156 -22.70 -2.32 -5.92
CA ALA A 156 -23.93 -1.65 -5.47
C ALA A 156 -25.11 -2.02 -6.37
N MET A 157 -26.32 -1.96 -5.84
CA MET A 157 -27.55 -2.13 -6.63
C MET A 157 -27.92 -0.79 -7.27
N ILE A 158 -27.80 -0.69 -8.59
CA ILE A 158 -28.16 0.47 -9.39
C ILE A 158 -29.29 0.05 -10.34
N ASP A 159 -30.44 0.69 -10.22
CA ASP A 159 -31.64 0.37 -11.01
C ASP A 159 -32.00 -1.13 -11.00
N GLY A 160 -31.85 -1.76 -9.82
CA GLY A 160 -32.14 -3.18 -9.63
C GLY A 160 -31.08 -4.16 -10.12
N ASN A 161 -29.96 -3.68 -10.66
CA ASN A 161 -28.85 -4.51 -11.14
C ASN A 161 -27.59 -4.33 -10.29
N PRO A 162 -26.81 -5.39 -10.01
CA PRO A 162 -25.53 -5.28 -9.33
C PRO A 162 -24.48 -4.67 -10.27
N LEU A 163 -23.90 -3.54 -9.88
CA LEU A 163 -22.87 -2.82 -10.64
C LEU A 163 -21.66 -2.54 -9.75
N ASN A 164 -20.46 -2.76 -10.24
CA ASN A 164 -19.25 -2.32 -9.58
C ASN A 164 -19.08 -0.81 -9.73
N VAL A 165 -18.89 -0.10 -8.62
CA VAL A 165 -18.78 1.36 -8.57
C VAL A 165 -17.72 1.78 -7.54
N ASN A 166 -17.12 2.96 -7.74
CA ASN A 166 -16.16 3.57 -6.81
C ASN A 166 -16.89 4.40 -5.74
N THR A 167 -17.46 3.74 -4.75
CA THR A 167 -18.24 4.42 -3.68
C THR A 167 -17.78 4.04 -2.28
N GLY A 168 -16.85 3.10 -2.14
CA GLY A 168 -16.36 2.67 -0.85
C GLY A 168 -15.31 3.61 -0.28
N GLU A 169 -15.40 3.84 1.04
CA GLU A 169 -14.40 4.53 1.83
C GLU A 169 -14.10 3.69 3.07
N PHE A 170 -12.89 3.77 3.58
CA PHE A 170 -12.55 3.20 4.88
C PHE A 170 -11.47 4.00 5.57
N THR A 171 -11.46 3.92 6.90
CA THR A 171 -10.40 4.46 7.74
C THR A 171 -9.93 3.38 8.70
N ASN A 172 -8.64 3.13 8.70
CA ASN A 172 -7.98 2.26 9.67
C ASN A 172 -6.97 3.07 10.46
N LYS A 173 -7.00 2.97 11.78
CA LYS A 173 -6.03 3.61 12.65
C LYS A 173 -5.65 2.68 13.78
N GLY A 174 -4.43 2.81 14.26
CA GLY A 174 -3.99 1.90 15.30
C GLY A 174 -2.63 2.26 15.86
N VAL A 175 -2.21 1.41 16.77
CA VAL A 175 -0.91 1.50 17.43
C VAL A 175 -0.31 0.10 17.44
N GLU A 176 0.97 0.02 17.12
CA GLU A 176 1.78 -1.18 17.22
C GLU A 176 2.93 -0.94 18.17
N ALA A 177 3.26 -1.96 18.97
CA ALA A 177 4.41 -1.94 19.87
C ALA A 177 5.21 -3.23 19.70
N GLU A 178 6.53 -3.08 19.62
CA GLU A 178 7.47 -4.20 19.56
C GLU A 178 8.49 -4.07 20.69
N LEU A 179 8.83 -5.20 21.31
CA LEU A 179 9.91 -5.32 22.28
C LEU A 179 10.79 -6.49 21.87
N LYS A 180 12.10 -6.25 21.75
CA LYS A 180 13.12 -7.28 21.53
C LYS A 180 14.13 -7.25 22.64
N TYR A 181 14.44 -8.40 23.24
CA TYR A 181 15.42 -8.51 24.30
C TYR A 181 16.36 -9.70 24.07
N GLN A 182 17.65 -9.40 23.91
CA GLN A 182 18.71 -10.38 23.89
C GLN A 182 19.12 -10.72 25.33
N ILE A 183 18.51 -11.77 25.89
CA ILE A 183 18.71 -12.17 27.29
C ILE A 183 20.12 -12.71 27.50
N LEU A 184 20.52 -13.64 26.61
CA LEU A 184 21.87 -14.24 26.57
C LEU A 184 22.36 -14.21 25.11
N GLN A 185 23.61 -14.55 24.87
CA GLN A 185 24.16 -14.60 23.51
C GLN A 185 23.39 -15.52 22.55
N ASN A 186 22.78 -16.58 23.08
CA ASN A 186 22.03 -17.59 22.35
C ASN A 186 20.52 -17.62 22.70
N LEU A 187 20.03 -16.65 23.46
CA LEU A 187 18.62 -16.59 23.87
C LEU A 187 18.06 -15.17 23.67
N SER A 188 17.08 -15.04 22.82
CA SER A 188 16.34 -13.80 22.61
C SER A 188 14.84 -13.97 22.85
N PHE A 189 14.20 -12.90 23.27
CA PHE A 189 12.75 -12.78 23.44
C PHE A 189 12.24 -11.64 22.55
N THR A 190 11.16 -11.88 21.81
CA THR A 190 10.46 -10.85 21.04
C THR A 190 8.97 -10.95 21.31
N THR A 191 8.34 -9.82 21.53
CA THR A 191 6.89 -9.71 21.63
C THR A 191 6.39 -8.51 20.87
N ASN A 192 5.20 -8.65 20.30
CA ASN A 192 4.52 -7.62 19.52
C ASN A 192 3.10 -7.47 20.05
N TYR A 193 2.60 -6.25 20.01
CA TYR A 193 1.21 -5.93 20.27
C TYR A 193 0.69 -5.01 19.17
N SER A 194 -0.51 -5.24 18.68
CA SER A 194 -1.18 -4.38 17.71
C SER A 194 -2.62 -4.12 18.18
N PHE A 195 -3.00 -2.85 18.13
CA PHE A 195 -4.38 -2.37 18.26
C PHE A 195 -4.81 -1.77 16.93
N LEU A 196 -5.97 -2.19 16.42
CA LEU A 196 -6.54 -1.74 15.16
C LEU A 196 -8.00 -1.33 15.35
N ASP A 197 -8.33 -0.08 15.00
CA ASP A 197 -9.67 0.44 14.89
C ASP A 197 -10.01 0.68 13.41
N GLN A 198 -11.08 0.06 12.91
CA GLN A 198 -11.50 0.07 11.52
C GLN A 198 -12.89 0.67 11.42
N SER A 199 -13.09 1.63 10.51
CA SER A 199 -14.42 2.19 10.21
C SER A 199 -15.34 1.21 9.49
N ASP A 200 -14.76 0.27 8.74
CA ASP A 200 -15.45 -0.79 8.01
C ASP A 200 -14.82 -2.15 8.40
N PRO A 201 -15.18 -2.68 9.59
CA PRO A 201 -14.49 -3.84 10.13
C PRO A 201 -14.80 -5.11 9.33
N ILE A 202 -13.75 -5.84 8.98
CA ILE A 202 -13.86 -7.18 8.43
C ILE A 202 -14.37 -8.12 9.53
N ALA A 203 -15.43 -8.86 9.26
CA ALA A 203 -15.99 -9.80 10.22
C ALA A 203 -14.93 -10.80 10.70
N GLY A 204 -14.75 -10.88 12.02
CA GLY A 204 -13.76 -11.76 12.65
C GLY A 204 -12.34 -11.18 12.76
N ALA A 205 -12.07 -9.98 12.28
CA ALA A 205 -10.79 -9.32 12.51
C ALA A 205 -10.66 -8.87 13.96
N PRO A 206 -9.63 -9.32 14.72
CA PRO A 206 -9.46 -8.90 16.10
C PRO A 206 -9.01 -7.45 16.19
N LYS A 207 -9.57 -6.67 17.12
CA LYS A 207 -9.09 -5.31 17.43
C LYS A 207 -7.72 -5.31 18.13
N HIS A 208 -7.41 -6.37 18.85
CA HIS A 208 -6.16 -6.55 19.58
C HIS A 208 -5.50 -7.85 19.14
N LYS A 209 -4.19 -7.79 18.94
CA LYS A 209 -3.35 -8.94 18.56
C LYS A 209 -2.05 -8.90 19.36
N PHE A 210 -1.62 -10.06 19.85
CA PHE A 210 -0.36 -10.27 20.57
C PHE A 210 0.52 -11.26 19.83
#